data_c27cb8f745a0dbb66856e1cb37892774
#
_entry.id   c27cb8f745a0dbb66856e1cb37892774
#
_cell.length_a   1.000
_cell.length_b   1.000
_cell.length_c   1.000
_cell.angle_alpha   90.00
_cell.angle_beta   90.00
_cell.angle_gamma   90.00
#
_symmetry.space_group_name_H-M   'P 1'
#
loop_
_entity.id
_entity.type
_entity.pdbx_description
1 polymer ?
#
loop_
_entity_poly.entity_id
_entity_poly.type
_entity_poly.pdbx_seq_one_letter_code
_entity_poly.pdbx_strand_id
1 'polypeptide(L)'
;MAADRPLVEVDGLTFRYRRATEPAIRDVSLTISPGEVVLVAGPSGCGKSTLIRALNGLIPHSYRGDLSGEVRLRGRTVAGMPLRETSLIVGTVLQDPARQIVGATVETELAFGPENLGLPREVIRDRIRRVATRARIEHLIGRETSELSGGERQLLAMAGILMMEPQIFVVDEPLANLDPATAATLLVMLRELADDGHAVVLVEHRVEEALELEPDRVLYLEAGAPRYLGPVGGFLRVADPTSVKLPFEAILARARAGEVPPDEWSPPPPRTDPAAVDSAARLTYLDVHAGYGEREVLHGVSATLQPAETVAVLGPNGSGKTTLFKAAMRLIEPTSGSVSVDGAPTENRTVADLARVFGYVFQSPSQMLFARTVREELTYGPRNLGIDPADHAELIADSLGRVGLADEENILERAPQTLSFGQQKRLAIAIALALRPQTLILDEPSAGQDHRSAKGFMRSVRTIPGLESIYFVTHDVDLALTHADRILLFRDGRIVADGPPRLVLEDEDRWIQCNLRPTSLMRANAQRGAPGSRFLAAESLARRLARSEPLTEMEGSDGRDR
;
A
#
# COMPACT_ATOMS: atom_id res chain seq x y z
N MET A 1 31.36 -31.61 -7.00
CA MET A 1 30.24 -30.73 -6.71
C MET A 1 29.79 -30.16 -8.04
N ALA A 2 28.66 -30.63 -8.61
CA ALA A 2 28.09 -29.99 -9.78
C ALA A 2 27.62 -28.61 -9.32
N ALA A 3 28.09 -27.54 -9.94
CA ALA A 3 27.57 -26.21 -9.71
C ALA A 3 26.06 -26.28 -9.93
N ASP A 4 25.26 -25.96 -8.91
CA ASP A 4 23.81 -25.96 -9.01
C ASP A 4 23.42 -25.01 -10.15
N ARG A 5 22.81 -25.59 -11.19
CA ARG A 5 22.33 -24.80 -12.33
C ARG A 5 21.31 -23.79 -11.81
N PRO A 6 21.38 -22.52 -12.25
CA PRO A 6 20.39 -21.53 -11.86
C PRO A 6 18.98 -21.99 -12.27
N LEU A 7 18.01 -21.71 -11.41
CA LEU A 7 16.60 -21.97 -11.71
C LEU A 7 16.03 -20.96 -12.72
N VAL A 8 16.53 -19.72 -12.66
CA VAL A 8 16.16 -18.63 -13.57
C VAL A 8 17.41 -18.04 -14.22
N GLU A 9 17.37 -17.86 -15.53
CA GLU A 9 18.36 -17.10 -16.28
C GLU A 9 17.62 -16.09 -17.17
N VAL A 10 17.96 -14.83 -17.04
CA VAL A 10 17.48 -13.72 -17.88
C VAL A 10 18.71 -13.12 -18.54
N ASP A 11 18.72 -13.03 -19.86
CA ASP A 11 19.86 -12.55 -20.65
C ASP A 11 19.41 -11.44 -21.61
N GLY A 12 19.85 -10.20 -21.35
CA GLY A 12 19.63 -9.03 -22.17
C GLY A 12 18.15 -8.73 -22.45
N LEU A 13 17.25 -9.06 -21.52
CA LEU A 13 15.81 -8.97 -21.72
C LEU A 13 15.36 -7.53 -21.96
N THR A 14 14.80 -7.29 -23.15
CA THR A 14 14.18 -6.02 -23.52
C THR A 14 12.79 -6.29 -24.08
N PHE A 15 11.79 -5.54 -23.58
CA PHE A 15 10.43 -5.70 -24.07
C PHE A 15 9.71 -4.37 -24.22
N ARG A 16 9.09 -4.17 -25.39
CA ARG A 16 8.24 -3.01 -25.72
C ARG A 16 6.82 -3.48 -26.07
N TYR A 17 5.83 -3.02 -25.34
CA TYR A 17 4.43 -3.31 -25.66
C TYR A 17 4.03 -2.73 -27.01
N ARG A 18 3.16 -3.40 -27.76
CA ARG A 18 2.80 -3.06 -29.15
C ARG A 18 2.34 -1.61 -29.37
N ARG A 19 1.74 -0.98 -28.35
CA ARG A 19 1.24 0.40 -28.44
C ARG A 19 2.14 1.42 -27.72
N ALA A 20 3.22 0.98 -27.13
CA ALA A 20 4.16 1.86 -26.43
C ALA A 20 5.26 2.35 -27.40
N THR A 21 5.69 3.58 -27.20
CA THR A 21 6.82 4.18 -27.95
C THR A 21 8.16 3.71 -27.38
N GLU A 22 8.23 3.52 -26.05
CA GLU A 22 9.43 3.14 -25.32
C GLU A 22 9.33 1.71 -24.79
N PRO A 23 10.47 1.00 -24.66
CA PRO A 23 10.53 -0.28 -23.96
C PRO A 23 10.13 -0.14 -22.48
N ALA A 24 9.31 -1.08 -22.01
CA ALA A 24 8.95 -1.18 -20.61
C ALA A 24 10.08 -1.73 -19.74
N ILE A 25 10.94 -2.60 -20.31
CA ILE A 25 12.20 -3.04 -19.73
C ILE A 25 13.28 -3.09 -20.81
N ARG A 26 14.53 -2.80 -20.41
CA ARG A 26 15.70 -2.71 -21.29
C ARG A 26 16.90 -3.41 -20.68
N ASP A 27 17.48 -4.33 -21.43
CA ASP A 27 18.76 -4.98 -21.14
C ASP A 27 18.88 -5.53 -19.71
N VAL A 28 17.80 -6.22 -19.26
CA VAL A 28 17.79 -6.85 -17.94
C VAL A 28 18.46 -8.20 -18.01
N SER A 29 19.53 -8.38 -17.24
CA SER A 29 20.24 -9.66 -17.10
C SER A 29 20.29 -10.04 -15.62
N LEU A 30 19.91 -11.31 -15.32
CA LEU A 30 19.76 -11.82 -13.96
C LEU A 30 19.83 -13.34 -13.96
N THR A 31 20.52 -13.93 -13.00
CA THR A 31 20.45 -15.36 -12.70
C THR A 31 19.93 -15.56 -11.28
N ILE A 32 19.15 -16.60 -11.02
CA ILE A 32 18.66 -16.92 -9.66
C ILE A 32 18.88 -18.41 -9.41
N SER A 33 19.57 -18.69 -8.32
CA SER A 33 19.92 -20.04 -7.87
C SER A 33 18.84 -20.64 -6.96
N PRO A 34 18.83 -21.97 -6.75
CA PRO A 34 18.03 -22.59 -5.69
C PRO A 34 18.35 -21.96 -4.34
N GLY A 35 17.33 -21.71 -3.52
CA GLY A 35 17.47 -21.10 -2.19
C GLY A 35 17.73 -19.60 -2.16
N GLU A 36 17.80 -18.95 -3.32
CA GLU A 36 18.10 -17.54 -3.40
C GLU A 36 16.84 -16.67 -3.37
N VAL A 37 16.91 -15.59 -2.59
CA VAL A 37 15.91 -14.55 -2.51
C VAL A 37 16.40 -13.30 -3.25
N VAL A 38 15.66 -12.90 -4.28
CA VAL A 38 15.91 -11.65 -5.02
C VAL A 38 14.79 -10.67 -4.81
N LEU A 39 15.10 -9.52 -4.21
CA LEU A 39 14.18 -8.39 -4.12
C LEU A 39 14.27 -7.55 -5.41
N VAL A 40 13.14 -7.34 -6.08
CA VAL A 40 13.02 -6.43 -7.22
C VAL A 40 12.37 -5.14 -6.74
N ALA A 41 13.16 -4.07 -6.65
CA ALA A 41 12.74 -2.77 -6.16
C ALA A 41 12.73 -1.72 -7.28
N GLY A 42 11.97 -0.64 -7.08
CA GLY A 42 11.92 0.51 -8.00
C GLY A 42 10.57 1.22 -7.99
N PRO A 43 10.50 2.45 -8.51
CA PRO A 43 9.27 3.23 -8.56
C PRO A 43 8.18 2.56 -9.41
N SER A 44 6.94 3.03 -9.28
CA SER A 44 5.84 2.56 -10.13
C SER A 44 6.15 2.83 -11.61
N GLY A 45 5.80 1.87 -12.47
CA GLY A 45 6.04 1.97 -13.90
C GLY A 45 7.48 1.71 -14.36
N CYS A 46 8.43 1.36 -13.47
CA CYS A 46 9.82 1.09 -13.86
C CYS A 46 10.05 -0.29 -14.51
N GLY A 47 8.98 -1.09 -14.76
CA GLY A 47 9.09 -2.35 -15.47
C GLY A 47 9.01 -3.63 -14.63
N LYS A 48 8.84 -3.56 -13.29
CA LYS A 48 8.75 -4.72 -12.39
C LYS A 48 7.74 -5.77 -12.85
N SER A 49 6.49 -5.36 -13.08
CA SER A 49 5.44 -6.28 -13.55
C SER A 49 5.69 -6.82 -14.96
N THR A 50 6.47 -6.12 -15.79
CA THR A 50 6.89 -6.62 -17.11
C THR A 50 7.91 -7.75 -16.95
N LEU A 51 8.85 -7.60 -16.01
CA LEU A 51 9.79 -8.67 -15.67
C LEU A 51 9.04 -9.92 -15.15
N ILE A 52 8.09 -9.75 -14.23
CA ILE A 52 7.23 -10.86 -13.75
C ILE A 52 6.55 -11.57 -14.92
N ARG A 53 5.93 -10.81 -15.83
CA ARG A 53 5.25 -11.37 -17.01
C ARG A 53 6.18 -12.13 -17.95
N ALA A 54 7.45 -11.77 -18.01
CA ALA A 54 8.44 -12.53 -18.75
C ALA A 54 8.84 -13.81 -18.02
N LEU A 55 9.01 -13.75 -16.69
CA LEU A 55 9.37 -14.91 -15.87
C LEU A 55 8.26 -16.00 -15.86
N ASN A 56 6.99 -15.58 -15.79
CA ASN A 56 5.86 -16.52 -15.76
C ASN A 56 5.29 -16.89 -17.14
N GLY A 57 5.97 -16.47 -18.24
CA GLY A 57 5.62 -16.83 -19.60
C GLY A 57 4.42 -16.07 -20.20
N LEU A 58 3.82 -15.11 -19.49
CA LEU A 58 2.78 -14.26 -20.07
C LEU A 58 3.32 -13.38 -21.21
N ILE A 59 4.60 -13.05 -21.20
CA ILE A 59 5.34 -12.52 -22.33
C ILE A 59 6.16 -13.66 -22.92
N PRO A 60 6.05 -13.97 -24.20
CA PRO A 60 5.28 -13.29 -25.24
C PRO A 60 3.83 -13.81 -25.46
N HIS A 61 3.39 -14.85 -24.73
CA HIS A 61 2.17 -15.60 -25.05
C HIS A 61 0.87 -14.79 -24.95
N SER A 62 0.72 -14.00 -23.89
CA SER A 62 -0.50 -13.20 -23.63
C SER A 62 -0.31 -11.72 -23.97
N TYR A 63 0.90 -11.21 -23.81
CA TYR A 63 1.23 -9.82 -24.08
C TYR A 63 2.06 -9.70 -25.35
N ARG A 64 1.51 -9.06 -26.37
CA ARG A 64 2.18 -8.84 -27.66
C ARG A 64 3.05 -7.60 -27.63
N GLY A 65 4.24 -7.71 -28.21
CA GLY A 65 5.21 -6.63 -28.30
C GLY A 65 6.51 -7.08 -28.96
N ASP A 66 7.50 -6.21 -28.96
CA ASP A 66 8.83 -6.50 -29.47
C ASP A 66 9.67 -7.01 -28.29
N LEU A 67 10.09 -8.27 -28.38
CA LEU A 67 10.89 -8.96 -27.39
C LEU A 67 12.29 -9.22 -27.96
N SER A 68 13.34 -8.87 -27.21
CA SER A 68 14.72 -9.30 -27.45
C SER A 68 15.35 -9.78 -26.14
N GLY A 69 16.43 -10.52 -26.26
CA GLY A 69 16.99 -11.27 -25.14
C GLY A 69 16.21 -12.55 -24.86
N GLU A 70 16.53 -13.23 -23.76
CA GLU A 70 15.98 -14.54 -23.47
C GLU A 70 15.71 -14.73 -21.97
N VAL A 71 14.65 -15.46 -21.66
CA VAL A 71 14.38 -15.97 -20.31
C VAL A 71 14.39 -17.49 -20.35
N ARG A 72 15.18 -18.11 -19.48
CA ARG A 72 15.24 -19.56 -19.31
C ARG A 72 14.85 -19.95 -17.89
N LEU A 73 14.05 -21.00 -17.79
CA LEU A 73 13.70 -21.64 -16.53
C LEU A 73 14.28 -23.06 -16.56
N ARG A 74 15.18 -23.36 -15.60
CA ARG A 74 15.87 -24.66 -15.56
C ARG A 74 16.61 -24.98 -16.88
N GLY A 75 17.18 -23.96 -17.54
CA GLY A 75 17.86 -24.07 -18.82
C GLY A 75 16.94 -24.20 -20.05
N ARG A 76 15.61 -24.11 -19.91
CA ARG A 76 14.63 -24.17 -21.02
C ARG A 76 14.07 -22.78 -21.29
N THR A 77 14.05 -22.37 -22.55
CA THR A 77 13.55 -21.06 -22.99
C THR A 77 12.03 -20.93 -22.77
N VAL A 78 11.62 -19.89 -22.03
CA VAL A 78 10.21 -19.63 -21.69
C VAL A 78 9.35 -19.37 -22.92
N ALA A 79 9.86 -18.65 -23.91
CA ALA A 79 9.14 -18.33 -25.14
C ALA A 79 8.70 -19.56 -25.94
N GLY A 80 9.38 -20.70 -25.75
CA GLY A 80 9.02 -22.00 -26.37
C GLY A 80 8.21 -22.93 -25.47
N MET A 81 7.93 -22.54 -24.22
CA MET A 81 7.22 -23.38 -23.25
C MET A 81 5.72 -23.06 -23.23
N PRO A 82 4.81 -24.05 -23.25
CA PRO A 82 3.40 -23.81 -22.99
C PRO A 82 3.18 -23.18 -21.60
N LEU A 83 2.24 -22.24 -21.46
CA LEU A 83 1.94 -21.60 -20.17
C LEU A 83 1.65 -22.62 -19.04
N ARG A 84 0.99 -23.75 -19.38
CA ARG A 84 0.76 -24.83 -18.41
C ARG A 84 2.06 -25.39 -17.83
N GLU A 85 3.09 -25.58 -18.63
CA GLU A 85 4.39 -26.06 -18.14
C GLU A 85 5.11 -25.01 -17.32
N THR A 86 5.07 -23.75 -17.79
CA THR A 86 5.66 -22.62 -17.07
C THR A 86 5.04 -22.46 -15.68
N SER A 87 3.70 -22.58 -15.56
CA SER A 87 2.97 -22.44 -14.29
C SER A 87 3.26 -23.57 -13.28
N LEU A 88 3.78 -24.69 -13.71
CA LEU A 88 4.25 -25.76 -12.81
C LEU A 88 5.65 -25.50 -12.26
N ILE A 89 6.42 -24.63 -12.91
CA ILE A 89 7.79 -24.29 -12.50
C ILE A 89 7.77 -22.99 -11.70
N VAL A 90 6.97 -22.00 -12.16
CA VAL A 90 6.86 -20.67 -11.58
C VAL A 90 5.46 -20.46 -10.99
N GLY A 91 5.38 -20.41 -9.67
CA GLY A 91 4.19 -19.96 -8.96
C GLY A 91 4.18 -18.46 -8.85
N THR A 92 3.12 -17.81 -9.32
CA THR A 92 2.99 -16.35 -9.27
C THR A 92 1.85 -15.95 -8.34
N VAL A 93 2.16 -15.10 -7.35
CA VAL A 93 1.16 -14.43 -6.51
C VAL A 93 0.97 -13.02 -7.04
N LEU A 94 -0.28 -12.66 -7.36
CA LEU A 94 -0.62 -11.37 -7.93
C LEU A 94 -0.80 -10.30 -6.86
N GLN A 95 -0.60 -9.04 -7.22
CA GLN A 95 -0.82 -7.88 -6.36
C GLN A 95 -2.25 -7.81 -5.77
N ASP A 96 -3.25 -8.21 -6.55
CA ASP A 96 -4.65 -8.27 -6.12
C ASP A 96 -5.09 -9.74 -5.99
N PRO A 97 -5.14 -10.30 -4.77
CA PRO A 97 -5.52 -11.70 -4.54
C PRO A 97 -6.96 -11.99 -4.97
N ALA A 98 -7.86 -10.99 -4.97
CA ALA A 98 -9.24 -11.19 -5.40
C ALA A 98 -9.36 -11.56 -6.89
N ARG A 99 -8.35 -11.23 -7.70
CA ARG A 99 -8.29 -11.64 -9.11
C ARG A 99 -7.73 -13.04 -9.31
N GLN A 100 -7.16 -13.62 -8.28
CA GLN A 100 -6.52 -14.93 -8.33
C GLN A 100 -7.42 -16.03 -7.76
N ILE A 101 -8.18 -15.71 -6.71
CA ILE A 101 -9.09 -16.63 -6.03
C ILE A 101 -10.31 -16.89 -6.90
N VAL A 102 -10.59 -18.17 -7.21
CA VAL A 102 -11.72 -18.63 -8.02
C VAL A 102 -12.67 -19.56 -7.28
N GLY A 103 -12.19 -20.21 -6.20
CA GLY A 103 -13.00 -21.11 -5.37
C GLY A 103 -13.99 -20.36 -4.48
N ALA A 104 -15.19 -20.90 -4.30
CA ALA A 104 -16.19 -20.32 -3.40
C ALA A 104 -15.84 -20.51 -1.93
N THR A 105 -15.12 -21.59 -1.60
CA THR A 105 -14.63 -21.91 -0.25
C THR A 105 -13.12 -22.05 -0.25
N VAL A 106 -12.49 -21.93 0.91
CA VAL A 106 -11.04 -22.11 1.09
C VAL A 106 -10.59 -23.48 0.57
N GLU A 107 -11.33 -24.54 0.86
CA GLU A 107 -10.98 -25.89 0.39
C GLU A 107 -11.08 -26.02 -1.13
N THR A 108 -12.13 -25.45 -1.75
CA THR A 108 -12.29 -25.52 -3.21
C THR A 108 -11.22 -24.71 -3.92
N GLU A 109 -10.78 -23.59 -3.34
CA GLU A 109 -9.64 -22.80 -3.85
C GLU A 109 -8.35 -23.62 -3.80
N LEU A 110 -8.03 -24.23 -2.67
CA LEU A 110 -6.83 -25.05 -2.51
C LEU A 110 -6.84 -26.29 -3.41
N ALA A 111 -8.00 -26.90 -3.60
CA ALA A 111 -8.14 -28.09 -4.46
C ALA A 111 -8.05 -27.76 -5.95
N PHE A 112 -8.38 -26.54 -6.38
CA PHE A 112 -8.56 -26.15 -7.78
C PHE A 112 -7.39 -26.52 -8.69
N GLY A 113 -6.18 -26.11 -8.33
CA GLY A 113 -4.97 -26.40 -9.12
C GLY A 113 -4.68 -27.90 -9.23
N PRO A 114 -4.56 -28.62 -8.11
CA PRO A 114 -4.33 -30.07 -8.10
C PRO A 114 -5.40 -30.90 -8.81
N GLU A 115 -6.68 -30.51 -8.72
CA GLU A 115 -7.77 -31.20 -9.47
C GLU A 115 -7.59 -31.02 -10.98
N ASN A 116 -7.21 -29.82 -11.46
CA ASN A 116 -6.89 -29.58 -12.87
C ASN A 116 -5.66 -30.37 -13.37
N LEU A 117 -4.79 -30.78 -12.45
CA LEU A 117 -3.69 -31.70 -12.75
C LEU A 117 -4.09 -33.17 -12.71
N GLY A 118 -5.32 -33.50 -12.27
CA GLY A 118 -5.81 -34.85 -12.15
C GLY A 118 -5.22 -35.63 -10.98
N LEU A 119 -4.81 -34.95 -9.91
CA LEU A 119 -4.29 -35.63 -8.72
C LEU A 119 -5.39 -36.40 -7.98
N PRO A 120 -5.07 -37.55 -7.37
CA PRO A 120 -6.01 -38.29 -6.55
C PRO A 120 -6.52 -37.50 -5.36
N ARG A 121 -7.81 -37.66 -5.01
CA ARG A 121 -8.48 -36.92 -3.93
C ARG A 121 -7.78 -37.04 -2.59
N GLU A 122 -7.22 -38.18 -2.27
CA GLU A 122 -6.48 -38.41 -1.02
C GLU A 122 -5.20 -37.57 -0.97
N VAL A 123 -4.47 -37.53 -2.10
CA VAL A 123 -3.25 -36.71 -2.24
C VAL A 123 -3.59 -35.23 -2.07
N ILE A 124 -4.70 -34.77 -2.66
CA ILE A 124 -5.16 -33.37 -2.54
C ILE A 124 -5.48 -33.04 -1.08
N ARG A 125 -6.23 -33.90 -0.38
CA ARG A 125 -6.57 -33.69 1.03
C ARG A 125 -5.34 -33.62 1.95
N ASP A 126 -4.38 -34.49 1.74
CA ASP A 126 -3.14 -34.49 2.51
C ASP A 126 -2.32 -33.22 2.24
N ARG A 127 -2.27 -32.80 0.97
CA ARG A 127 -1.60 -31.57 0.58
C ARG A 127 -2.28 -30.33 1.16
N ILE A 128 -3.63 -30.25 1.15
CA ILE A 128 -4.39 -29.17 1.79
C ILE A 128 -4.00 -29.04 3.25
N ARG A 129 -3.95 -30.14 4.02
CA ARG A 129 -3.55 -30.09 5.44
C ARG A 129 -2.15 -29.52 5.62
N ARG A 130 -1.16 -30.03 4.88
CA ARG A 130 0.24 -29.54 4.96
C ARG A 130 0.37 -28.05 4.58
N VAL A 131 -0.29 -27.66 3.49
CA VAL A 131 -0.23 -26.29 3.00
C VAL A 131 -1.00 -25.34 3.92
N ALA A 132 -2.15 -25.73 4.46
CA ALA A 132 -2.89 -24.91 5.41
C ALA A 132 -2.06 -24.61 6.67
N THR A 133 -1.37 -25.61 7.21
CA THR A 133 -0.44 -25.41 8.34
C THR A 133 0.73 -24.50 7.97
N ARG A 134 1.37 -24.71 6.82
CA ARG A 134 2.50 -23.89 6.37
C ARG A 134 2.09 -22.43 6.13
N ALA A 135 0.93 -22.21 5.52
CA ALA A 135 0.39 -20.87 5.29
C ALA A 135 -0.32 -20.26 6.51
N ARG A 136 -0.42 -21.02 7.64
CA ARG A 136 -1.08 -20.60 8.88
C ARG A 136 -2.56 -20.24 8.69
N ILE A 137 -3.26 -20.97 7.80
CA ILE A 137 -4.67 -20.74 7.45
C ILE A 137 -5.61 -21.89 7.86
N GLU A 138 -5.20 -22.78 8.79
CA GLU A 138 -6.04 -23.89 9.24
C GLU A 138 -7.41 -23.42 9.77
N HIS A 139 -7.42 -22.26 10.42
CA HIS A 139 -8.62 -21.64 10.98
C HIS A 139 -9.59 -21.10 9.91
N LEU A 140 -9.15 -21.03 8.64
CA LEU A 140 -9.98 -20.58 7.52
C LEU A 140 -10.66 -21.74 6.79
N ILE A 141 -10.24 -22.98 7.04
CA ILE A 141 -10.84 -24.16 6.42
C ILE A 141 -12.34 -24.20 6.75
N GLY A 142 -13.17 -24.41 5.73
CA GLY A 142 -14.63 -24.40 5.84
C GLY A 142 -15.30 -23.02 5.65
N ARG A 143 -14.53 -21.94 5.54
CA ARG A 143 -15.09 -20.60 5.32
C ARG A 143 -15.26 -20.28 3.83
N GLU A 144 -16.22 -19.42 3.53
CA GLU A 144 -16.38 -18.83 2.20
C GLU A 144 -15.26 -17.82 1.91
N THR A 145 -14.75 -17.83 0.68
CA THR A 145 -13.67 -16.89 0.25
C THR A 145 -14.13 -15.44 0.22
N SER A 146 -15.44 -15.22 0.06
CA SER A 146 -16.08 -13.90 0.10
C SER A 146 -16.01 -13.23 1.49
N GLU A 147 -15.98 -14.04 2.56
CA GLU A 147 -15.97 -13.56 3.96
C GLU A 147 -14.57 -13.22 4.47
N LEU A 148 -13.53 -13.59 3.72
CA LEU A 148 -12.15 -13.39 4.13
C LEU A 148 -11.74 -11.93 4.09
N SER A 149 -10.96 -11.50 5.07
CA SER A 149 -10.26 -10.21 5.06
C SER A 149 -9.23 -10.14 3.93
N GLY A 150 -8.74 -8.94 3.62
CA GLY A 150 -7.68 -8.75 2.61
C GLY A 150 -6.42 -9.56 2.90
N GLY A 151 -5.97 -9.61 4.16
CA GLY A 151 -4.81 -10.39 4.59
C GLY A 151 -5.04 -11.89 4.49
N GLU A 152 -6.21 -12.39 4.94
CA GLU A 152 -6.58 -13.80 4.82
C GLU A 152 -6.64 -14.24 3.35
N ARG A 153 -7.18 -13.38 2.46
CA ARG A 153 -7.18 -13.64 1.00
C ARG A 153 -5.76 -13.72 0.44
N GLN A 154 -4.85 -12.86 0.89
CA GLN A 154 -3.45 -12.89 0.45
C GLN A 154 -2.76 -14.21 0.85
N LEU A 155 -2.95 -14.63 2.10
CA LEU A 155 -2.42 -15.92 2.58
C LEU A 155 -3.06 -17.11 1.84
N LEU A 156 -4.36 -17.05 1.54
CA LEU A 156 -5.04 -18.08 0.74
C LEU A 156 -4.50 -18.15 -0.69
N ALA A 157 -4.29 -16.99 -1.35
CA ALA A 157 -3.70 -16.95 -2.70
C ALA A 157 -2.30 -17.56 -2.71
N MET A 158 -1.49 -17.26 -1.69
CA MET A 158 -0.16 -17.88 -1.52
C MET A 158 -0.28 -19.39 -1.29
N ALA A 159 -1.22 -19.84 -0.45
CA ALA A 159 -1.49 -21.24 -0.20
C ALA A 159 -1.93 -21.98 -1.49
N GLY A 160 -2.76 -21.35 -2.32
CA GLY A 160 -3.17 -21.90 -3.62
C GLY A 160 -1.97 -22.15 -4.55
N ILE A 161 -0.97 -21.26 -4.52
CA ILE A 161 0.28 -21.47 -5.26
C ILE A 161 1.13 -22.59 -4.65
N LEU A 162 1.22 -22.66 -3.31
CA LEU A 162 1.92 -23.75 -2.62
C LEU A 162 1.33 -25.13 -2.95
N MET A 163 0.03 -25.22 -3.23
CA MET A 163 -0.63 -26.46 -3.66
C MET A 163 -0.05 -27.02 -4.96
N MET A 164 0.57 -26.18 -5.80
CA MET A 164 1.18 -26.57 -7.07
C MET A 164 2.65 -27.03 -6.93
N GLU A 165 3.26 -26.83 -5.76
CA GLU A 165 4.67 -27.16 -5.45
C GLU A 165 5.66 -26.61 -6.50
N PRO A 166 5.62 -25.31 -6.89
CA PRO A 166 6.54 -24.75 -7.85
C PRO A 166 7.94 -24.64 -7.26
N GLN A 167 8.96 -24.57 -8.13
CA GLN A 167 10.36 -24.38 -7.70
C GLN A 167 10.75 -22.91 -7.57
N ILE A 168 10.00 -22.02 -8.22
CA ILE A 168 10.25 -20.58 -8.27
C ILE A 168 8.96 -19.88 -7.82
N PHE A 169 9.08 -19.02 -6.83
CA PHE A 169 7.99 -18.17 -6.36
C PHE A 169 8.23 -16.74 -6.83
N VAL A 170 7.29 -16.18 -7.57
CA VAL A 170 7.29 -14.79 -8.00
C VAL A 170 6.11 -14.10 -7.31
N VAL A 171 6.39 -13.14 -6.44
CA VAL A 171 5.39 -12.51 -5.58
C VAL A 171 5.35 -11.02 -5.87
N ASP A 172 4.22 -10.55 -6.43
CA ASP A 172 4.06 -9.16 -6.90
C ASP A 172 3.36 -8.31 -5.85
N GLU A 173 4.10 -7.42 -5.21
CA GLU A 173 3.65 -6.43 -4.23
C GLU A 173 2.69 -7.00 -3.14
N PRO A 174 3.05 -8.12 -2.50
CA PRO A 174 2.12 -8.80 -1.59
C PRO A 174 1.87 -8.02 -0.30
N LEU A 175 2.74 -7.08 0.07
CA LEU A 175 2.64 -6.33 1.32
C LEU A 175 1.69 -5.13 1.22
N ALA A 176 1.26 -4.74 0.01
CA ALA A 176 0.55 -3.49 -0.26
C ALA A 176 -0.74 -3.28 0.57
N ASN A 177 -1.46 -4.37 0.89
CA ASN A 177 -2.74 -4.31 1.59
C ASN A 177 -2.72 -5.09 2.92
N LEU A 178 -1.52 -5.46 3.41
CA LEU A 178 -1.36 -6.21 4.63
C LEU A 178 -1.04 -5.28 5.81
N ASP A 179 -1.65 -5.60 6.95
CA ASP A 179 -1.16 -5.07 8.22
C ASP A 179 0.22 -5.65 8.56
N PRO A 180 1.01 -4.98 9.42
CA PRO A 180 2.39 -5.39 9.69
C PRO A 180 2.56 -6.82 10.22
N ALA A 181 1.58 -7.35 10.97
CA ALA A 181 1.67 -8.71 11.53
C ALA A 181 1.47 -9.77 10.44
N THR A 182 0.48 -9.58 9.57
CA THR A 182 0.24 -10.46 8.41
C THR A 182 1.38 -10.38 7.41
N ALA A 183 1.93 -9.18 7.16
CA ALA A 183 3.10 -8.97 6.31
C ALA A 183 4.31 -9.77 6.83
N ALA A 184 4.60 -9.71 8.12
CA ALA A 184 5.69 -10.48 8.73
C ALA A 184 5.48 -11.99 8.59
N THR A 185 4.25 -12.47 8.78
CA THR A 185 3.92 -13.91 8.60
C THR A 185 4.23 -14.35 7.18
N LEU A 186 3.88 -13.54 6.18
CA LEU A 186 4.16 -13.84 4.78
C LEU A 186 5.68 -13.83 4.50
N LEU A 187 6.42 -12.85 5.01
CA LEU A 187 7.87 -12.76 4.82
C LEU A 187 8.60 -13.97 5.44
N VAL A 188 8.21 -14.38 6.64
CA VAL A 188 8.76 -15.60 7.27
C VAL A 188 8.50 -16.83 6.39
N MET A 189 7.28 -16.99 5.88
CA MET A 189 6.95 -18.11 5.00
C MET A 189 7.78 -18.09 3.70
N LEU A 190 8.00 -16.92 3.09
CA LEU A 190 8.85 -16.79 1.90
C LEU A 190 10.33 -17.14 2.20
N ARG A 191 10.84 -16.77 3.39
CA ARG A 191 12.20 -17.15 3.81
C ARG A 191 12.31 -18.66 4.00
N GLU A 192 11.35 -19.28 4.69
CA GLU A 192 11.28 -20.74 4.85
C GLU A 192 11.26 -21.48 3.51
N LEU A 193 10.55 -20.93 2.49
CA LEU A 193 10.56 -21.49 1.14
C LEU A 193 11.95 -21.42 0.49
N ALA A 194 12.65 -20.32 0.66
CA ALA A 194 14.01 -20.20 0.13
C ALA A 194 14.97 -21.16 0.87
N ASP A 195 14.86 -21.28 2.19
CA ASP A 195 15.68 -22.21 2.99
C ASP A 195 15.43 -23.68 2.59
N ASP A 196 14.21 -24.02 2.11
CA ASP A 196 13.89 -25.32 1.51
C ASP A 196 14.42 -25.50 0.08
N GLY A 197 15.14 -24.53 -0.47
CA GLY A 197 15.79 -24.58 -1.78
C GLY A 197 14.95 -24.04 -2.94
N HIS A 198 13.82 -23.38 -2.68
CA HIS A 198 13.05 -22.69 -3.73
C HIS A 198 13.71 -21.33 -4.05
N ALA A 199 13.61 -20.88 -5.31
CA ALA A 199 13.96 -19.50 -5.66
C ALA A 199 12.78 -18.57 -5.35
N VAL A 200 13.05 -17.43 -4.74
CA VAL A 200 12.03 -16.44 -4.39
C VAL A 200 12.37 -15.10 -5.06
N VAL A 201 11.43 -14.60 -5.86
CA VAL A 201 11.48 -13.25 -6.44
C VAL A 201 10.38 -12.44 -5.80
N LEU A 202 10.75 -11.53 -4.89
CA LEU A 202 9.83 -10.60 -4.26
C LEU A 202 9.89 -9.27 -4.97
N VAL A 203 8.77 -8.81 -5.52
CA VAL A 203 8.64 -7.45 -6.08
C VAL A 203 7.96 -6.56 -5.06
N GLU A 204 8.64 -5.50 -4.63
CA GLU A 204 8.10 -4.59 -3.62
C GLU A 204 8.60 -3.15 -3.78
N HIS A 205 7.77 -2.22 -3.32
CA HIS A 205 8.16 -0.82 -3.11
C HIS A 205 8.15 -0.40 -1.62
N ARG A 206 7.60 -1.21 -0.74
CA ARG A 206 7.76 -1.12 0.72
C ARG A 206 9.08 -1.81 1.11
N VAL A 207 10.18 -1.19 0.66
CA VAL A 207 11.51 -1.83 0.73
C VAL A 207 11.94 -2.06 2.17
N GLU A 208 11.68 -1.11 3.08
CA GLU A 208 12.04 -1.26 4.50
C GLU A 208 11.49 -2.57 5.10
N GLU A 209 10.22 -2.85 4.84
CA GLU A 209 9.58 -4.08 5.31
C GLU A 209 10.08 -5.31 4.54
N ALA A 210 10.28 -5.19 3.23
CA ALA A 210 10.79 -6.29 2.40
C ALA A 210 12.21 -6.73 2.78
N LEU A 211 13.02 -5.84 3.34
CA LEU A 211 14.36 -6.18 3.84
C LEU A 211 14.32 -7.13 5.06
N GLU A 212 13.19 -7.25 5.76
CA GLU A 212 13.02 -8.27 6.83
C GLU A 212 13.08 -9.71 6.27
N LEU A 213 12.92 -9.90 4.96
CA LEU A 213 13.10 -11.19 4.27
C LEU A 213 14.59 -11.57 4.14
N GLU A 214 15.50 -10.66 4.45
CA GLU A 214 16.94 -10.83 4.28
C GLU A 214 17.30 -11.27 2.84
N PRO A 215 16.95 -10.46 1.80
CA PRO A 215 17.20 -10.84 0.42
C PRO A 215 18.72 -10.94 0.15
N ASP A 216 19.12 -11.97 -0.58
CA ASP A 216 20.52 -12.19 -0.96
C ASP A 216 21.01 -11.11 -1.92
N ARG A 217 20.14 -10.71 -2.86
CA ARG A 217 20.41 -9.63 -3.82
C ARG A 217 19.18 -8.76 -4.05
N VAL A 218 19.44 -7.54 -4.47
CA VAL A 218 18.42 -6.58 -4.91
C VAL A 218 18.65 -6.21 -6.36
N LEU A 219 17.63 -6.37 -7.19
CA LEU A 219 17.54 -5.78 -8.51
C LEU A 219 16.78 -4.46 -8.42
N TYR A 220 17.48 -3.34 -8.58
CA TYR A 220 16.84 -2.02 -8.60
C TYR A 220 16.65 -1.55 -10.03
N LEU A 221 15.37 -1.37 -10.41
CA LEU A 221 14.96 -0.90 -11.72
C LEU A 221 14.59 0.58 -11.69
N GLU A 222 15.06 1.33 -12.68
CA GLU A 222 14.70 2.72 -12.90
C GLU A 222 14.49 2.97 -14.40
N ALA A 223 13.34 3.58 -14.76
CA ALA A 223 12.98 3.86 -16.16
C ALA A 223 13.18 2.66 -17.13
N GLY A 224 12.81 1.46 -16.67
CA GLY A 224 12.90 0.23 -17.46
C GLY A 224 14.27 -0.44 -17.48
N ALA A 225 15.30 0.15 -16.90
CA ALA A 225 16.67 -0.41 -16.93
C ALA A 225 17.16 -0.81 -15.53
N PRO A 226 18.05 -1.82 -15.43
CA PRO A 226 18.69 -2.17 -14.17
C PRO A 226 19.69 -1.07 -13.77
N ARG A 227 19.45 -0.46 -12.65
CA ARG A 227 20.33 0.55 -12.06
C ARG A 227 21.33 -0.07 -11.10
N TYR A 228 20.93 -1.17 -10.47
CA TYR A 228 21.77 -1.93 -9.56
C TYR A 228 21.31 -3.39 -9.51
N LEU A 229 22.27 -4.30 -9.39
CA LEU A 229 22.04 -5.71 -9.06
C LEU A 229 23.18 -6.16 -8.14
N GLY A 230 22.86 -6.55 -6.92
CA GLY A 230 23.85 -7.00 -5.94
C GLY A 230 23.34 -7.00 -4.51
N PRO A 231 24.22 -7.11 -3.51
CA PRO A 231 23.86 -7.16 -2.10
C PRO A 231 23.11 -5.92 -1.60
N VAL A 232 22.28 -6.08 -0.55
CA VAL A 232 21.45 -5.03 0.07
C VAL A 232 22.24 -3.76 0.39
N GLY A 233 23.45 -3.88 0.97
CA GLY A 233 24.25 -2.72 1.35
C GLY A 233 24.65 -1.80 0.18
N GLY A 234 24.88 -2.37 -1.02
CA GLY A 234 25.14 -1.60 -2.24
C GLY A 234 23.86 -0.91 -2.74
N PHE A 235 22.74 -1.60 -2.71
CA PHE A 235 21.44 -1.04 -3.08
C PHE A 235 21.08 0.17 -2.22
N LEU A 236 21.22 0.11 -0.90
CA LEU A 236 20.91 1.21 0.02
C LEU A 236 21.73 2.48 -0.26
N ARG A 237 22.92 2.34 -0.88
CA ARG A 237 23.74 3.48 -1.33
C ARG A 237 23.29 4.09 -2.65
N VAL A 238 22.67 3.31 -3.54
CA VAL A 238 22.32 3.73 -4.91
C VAL A 238 20.85 4.13 -5.05
N ALA A 239 19.95 3.49 -4.30
CA ALA A 239 18.51 3.70 -4.42
C ALA A 239 18.11 5.15 -4.08
N ASP A 240 17.22 5.75 -4.87
CA ASP A 240 16.70 7.08 -4.61
C ASP A 240 15.67 7.06 -3.44
N PRO A 241 15.98 7.70 -2.30
CA PRO A 241 15.10 7.71 -1.12
C PRO A 241 13.79 8.46 -1.35
N THR A 242 13.68 9.24 -2.41
CA THR A 242 12.42 9.91 -2.78
C THR A 242 11.47 8.96 -3.53
N SER A 243 12.01 7.94 -4.19
CA SER A 243 11.26 7.00 -5.04
C SER A 243 10.90 5.71 -4.33
N VAL A 244 11.75 5.23 -3.42
CA VAL A 244 11.51 4.02 -2.62
C VAL A 244 11.67 4.31 -1.14
N LYS A 245 10.84 3.68 -0.30
CA LYS A 245 10.92 3.81 1.16
C LYS A 245 12.13 3.03 1.67
N LEU A 246 13.18 3.73 2.04
CA LEU A 246 14.41 3.15 2.62
C LEU A 246 14.38 3.22 4.15
N PRO A 247 15.09 2.32 4.85
CA PRO A 247 15.36 2.45 6.28
C PRO A 247 15.99 3.81 6.61
N PHE A 248 15.59 4.39 7.76
CA PHE A 248 16.03 5.73 8.13
C PHE A 248 17.56 5.86 8.23
N GLU A 249 18.25 4.84 8.70
CA GLU A 249 19.71 4.80 8.82
C GLU A 249 20.41 5.01 7.46
N ALA A 250 19.84 4.44 6.39
CA ALA A 250 20.36 4.62 5.03
C ALA A 250 20.17 6.08 4.56
N ILE A 251 19.02 6.68 4.89
CA ILE A 251 18.74 8.09 4.56
C ILE A 251 19.67 9.01 5.37
N LEU A 252 19.89 8.71 6.65
CA LEU A 252 20.80 9.46 7.52
C LEU A 252 22.25 9.41 7.02
N ALA A 253 22.73 8.21 6.62
CA ALA A 253 24.07 8.06 6.07
C ALA A 253 24.27 8.93 4.81
N ARG A 254 23.27 8.95 3.92
CA ARG A 254 23.30 9.81 2.72
C ARG A 254 23.18 11.29 3.04
N ALA A 255 22.43 11.67 4.07
CA ALA A 255 22.35 13.05 4.52
C ALA A 255 23.70 13.55 5.05
N ARG A 256 24.45 12.70 5.74
CA ARG A 256 25.84 12.99 6.18
C ARG A 256 26.81 13.13 5.01
N ALA A 257 26.57 12.40 3.92
CA ALA A 257 27.33 12.55 2.67
C ALA A 257 26.89 13.76 1.82
N GLY A 258 25.86 14.52 2.25
CA GLY A 258 25.35 15.66 1.49
C GLY A 258 24.47 15.29 0.27
N GLU A 259 24.06 14.02 0.16
CA GLU A 259 23.35 13.48 -1.01
C GLU A 259 21.81 13.54 -0.91
N VAL A 260 21.24 13.93 0.25
CA VAL A 260 19.79 14.03 0.42
C VAL A 260 19.31 15.41 -0.03
N PRO A 261 18.46 15.50 -1.07
CA PRO A 261 17.95 16.78 -1.55
C PRO A 261 17.12 17.49 -0.47
N PRO A 262 17.02 18.82 -0.53
CA PRO A 262 16.16 19.58 0.38
C PRO A 262 14.72 19.10 0.24
N ASP A 263 14.10 18.68 1.34
CA ASP A 263 12.67 18.55 1.42
C ASP A 263 12.10 19.89 1.91
N GLU A 264 11.63 20.69 0.98
CA GLU A 264 11.07 22.01 1.26
C GLU A 264 9.68 21.94 1.91
N TRP A 265 9.10 20.72 1.97
CA TRP A 265 7.80 20.56 2.55
C TRP A 265 7.86 20.51 4.08
N SER A 266 7.24 21.49 4.69
CA SER A 266 6.89 21.47 6.11
C SER A 266 5.38 21.33 6.21
N PRO A 267 4.86 20.41 7.05
CA PRO A 267 3.43 20.37 7.28
C PRO A 267 2.97 21.76 7.75
N PRO A 268 1.86 22.27 7.22
CA PRO A 268 1.30 23.51 7.73
C PRO A 268 1.10 23.39 9.24
N PRO A 269 1.24 24.49 10.01
CA PRO A 269 0.99 24.45 11.44
C PRO A 269 -0.40 23.84 11.71
N PRO A 270 -0.61 23.22 12.89
CA PRO A 270 -1.93 22.78 13.28
C PRO A 270 -2.92 23.91 13.07
N ARG A 271 -4.01 23.64 12.39
CA ARG A 271 -5.04 24.64 12.10
C ARG A 271 -5.85 25.03 13.34
N THR A 272 -5.74 24.24 14.40
CA THR A 272 -6.39 24.49 15.68
C THR A 272 -5.62 25.53 16.47
N ASP A 273 -6.20 26.70 16.61
CA ASP A 273 -5.88 27.60 17.72
C ASP A 273 -6.42 26.96 19.00
N PRO A 274 -5.59 26.66 20.01
CA PRO A 274 -6.07 26.10 21.28
C PRO A 274 -7.11 26.98 21.97
N ALA A 275 -7.23 28.25 21.58
CA ALA A 275 -8.21 29.19 22.09
C ALA A 275 -9.57 29.14 21.34
N ALA A 276 -9.67 28.43 20.21
CA ALA A 276 -10.92 28.32 19.43
C ALA A 276 -11.85 27.20 19.92
N VAL A 277 -11.87 26.92 21.22
CA VAL A 277 -12.63 25.83 21.86
C VAL A 277 -14.17 26.07 21.88
N ASP A 278 -14.65 27.19 21.35
CA ASP A 278 -16.09 27.54 21.35
C ASP A 278 -16.85 27.13 20.08
N SER A 279 -16.21 26.47 19.10
CA SER A 279 -16.93 25.95 17.93
C SER A 279 -17.48 24.54 18.22
N ALA A 280 -18.72 24.26 17.76
CA ALA A 280 -19.26 22.92 17.85
C ALA A 280 -18.32 21.90 17.18
N ALA A 281 -18.14 20.74 17.83
CA ALA A 281 -17.33 19.67 17.30
C ALA A 281 -17.81 19.25 15.90
N ARG A 282 -16.88 19.03 14.96
CA ARG A 282 -17.21 18.57 13.61
C ARG A 282 -17.89 17.20 13.63
N LEU A 283 -17.41 16.28 14.47
CA LEU A 283 -17.90 14.92 14.54
C LEU A 283 -17.76 14.39 15.97
N THR A 284 -18.86 13.91 16.54
CA THR A 284 -18.88 13.34 17.89
C THR A 284 -19.49 11.95 17.86
N TYR A 285 -18.81 11.00 18.46
CA TYR A 285 -19.28 9.65 18.74
C TYR A 285 -19.48 9.51 20.24
N LEU A 286 -20.63 8.98 20.67
CA LEU A 286 -20.94 8.70 22.07
C LEU A 286 -21.38 7.25 22.21
N ASP A 287 -20.52 6.41 22.76
CA ASP A 287 -20.75 4.99 23.05
C ASP A 287 -21.31 4.22 21.83
N VAL A 288 -20.70 4.44 20.66
CA VAL A 288 -21.21 3.92 19.39
C VAL A 288 -20.88 2.46 19.22
N HIS A 289 -21.95 1.66 19.01
CA HIS A 289 -21.89 0.27 18.58
C HIS A 289 -22.43 0.18 17.15
N ALA A 290 -21.74 -0.52 16.27
CA ALA A 290 -22.15 -0.67 14.87
C ALA A 290 -21.50 -1.91 14.24
N GLY A 291 -22.13 -2.46 13.19
CA GLY A 291 -21.60 -3.64 12.51
C GLY A 291 -22.36 -3.99 11.23
N TYR A 292 -22.15 -5.21 10.74
CA TYR A 292 -22.74 -5.74 9.52
C TYR A 292 -23.59 -6.98 9.86
N GLY A 293 -24.90 -6.88 9.70
CA GLY A 293 -25.80 -7.95 10.11
C GLY A 293 -25.68 -8.28 11.61
N GLU A 294 -25.40 -9.52 11.95
CA GLU A 294 -25.18 -9.94 13.34
C GLU A 294 -23.76 -9.70 13.88
N ARG A 295 -22.82 -9.34 13.00
CA ARG A 295 -21.43 -9.11 13.39
C ARG A 295 -21.21 -7.66 13.81
N GLU A 296 -21.09 -7.44 15.10
CA GLU A 296 -20.68 -6.16 15.65
C GLU A 296 -19.19 -5.89 15.36
N VAL A 297 -18.84 -4.65 15.02
CA VAL A 297 -17.48 -4.23 14.63
C VAL A 297 -17.00 -3.06 15.48
N LEU A 298 -17.86 -2.13 15.85
CA LEU A 298 -17.56 -1.05 16.79
C LEU A 298 -18.19 -1.38 18.14
N HIS A 299 -17.40 -1.28 19.20
CA HIS A 299 -17.74 -1.72 20.54
C HIS A 299 -17.65 -0.57 21.54
N GLY A 300 -18.64 0.36 21.53
CA GLY A 300 -18.69 1.48 22.47
C GLY A 300 -17.67 2.57 22.18
N VAL A 301 -17.57 2.99 20.91
CA VAL A 301 -16.63 4.03 20.49
C VAL A 301 -17.11 5.40 20.92
N SER A 302 -16.23 6.13 21.64
CA SER A 302 -16.46 7.54 22.00
C SER A 302 -15.26 8.38 21.56
N ALA A 303 -15.50 9.43 20.77
CA ALA A 303 -14.50 10.36 20.29
C ALA A 303 -15.16 11.68 19.85
N THR A 304 -14.40 12.77 19.95
CA THR A 304 -14.82 14.09 19.46
C THR A 304 -13.74 14.64 18.56
N LEU A 305 -14.04 14.86 17.27
CA LEU A 305 -13.13 15.43 16.29
C LEU A 305 -13.48 16.90 16.06
N GLN A 306 -12.48 17.76 16.14
CA GLN A 306 -12.66 19.21 16.01
C GLN A 306 -12.61 19.65 14.53
N PRO A 307 -13.19 20.81 14.18
CA PRO A 307 -12.91 21.46 12.91
C PRO A 307 -11.41 21.77 12.75
N ALA A 308 -10.94 21.81 11.51
CA ALA A 308 -9.58 22.14 11.15
C ALA A 308 -8.49 21.14 11.63
N GLU A 309 -8.87 19.96 12.09
CA GLU A 309 -7.92 18.89 12.43
C GLU A 309 -7.58 18.01 11.21
N THR A 310 -6.33 17.53 11.17
CA THR A 310 -5.95 16.38 10.35
C THR A 310 -5.81 15.16 11.26
N VAL A 311 -6.75 14.23 11.16
CA VAL A 311 -6.84 13.07 12.05
C VAL A 311 -6.50 11.79 11.29
N ALA A 312 -5.54 11.02 11.78
CA ALA A 312 -5.26 9.67 11.32
C ALA A 312 -5.96 8.64 12.21
N VAL A 313 -6.62 7.67 11.60
CA VAL A 313 -7.15 6.49 12.28
C VAL A 313 -6.23 5.31 11.97
N LEU A 314 -5.41 4.91 12.94
CA LEU A 314 -4.45 3.82 12.84
C LEU A 314 -4.99 2.54 13.50
N GLY A 315 -4.55 1.39 13.03
CA GLY A 315 -4.84 0.07 13.63
C GLY A 315 -4.76 -1.05 12.61
N PRO A 316 -4.83 -2.32 13.06
CA PRO A 316 -4.78 -3.48 12.18
C PRO A 316 -6.00 -3.57 11.26
N ASN A 317 -5.89 -4.41 10.23
CA ASN A 317 -7.01 -4.69 9.35
C ASN A 317 -8.16 -5.34 10.14
N GLY A 318 -9.40 -4.95 9.84
CA GLY A 318 -10.58 -5.45 10.55
C GLY A 318 -10.85 -4.81 11.93
N SER A 319 -10.03 -3.86 12.40
CA SER A 319 -10.23 -3.21 13.72
C SER A 319 -11.40 -2.23 13.79
N GLY A 320 -12.10 -1.95 12.67
CA GLY A 320 -13.27 -1.06 12.66
C GLY A 320 -13.03 0.35 12.11
N LYS A 321 -11.82 0.68 11.65
CA LYS A 321 -11.46 2.02 11.16
C LYS A 321 -12.38 2.57 10.09
N THR A 322 -12.61 1.82 9.04
CA THR A 322 -13.52 2.18 7.94
C THR A 322 -14.97 2.24 8.42
N THR A 323 -15.36 1.34 9.34
CA THR A 323 -16.71 1.29 9.91
C THR A 323 -17.03 2.55 10.72
N LEU A 324 -16.03 3.13 11.39
CA LEU A 324 -16.17 4.41 12.13
C LEU A 324 -16.73 5.52 11.21
N PHE A 325 -16.10 5.74 10.06
CA PHE A 325 -16.54 6.79 9.14
C PHE A 325 -17.81 6.42 8.36
N LYS A 326 -18.02 5.14 8.08
CA LYS A 326 -19.29 4.69 7.50
C LYS A 326 -20.47 4.95 8.43
N ALA A 327 -20.29 4.81 9.76
CA ALA A 327 -21.30 5.17 10.74
C ALA A 327 -21.55 6.69 10.77
N ALA A 328 -20.50 7.52 10.68
CA ALA A 328 -20.62 8.97 10.59
C ALA A 328 -21.45 9.45 9.39
N MET A 329 -21.32 8.73 8.26
CA MET A 329 -22.03 9.04 7.01
C MET A 329 -23.38 8.31 6.90
N ARG A 330 -23.82 7.58 7.92
CA ARG A 330 -25.02 6.72 7.88
C ARG A 330 -25.04 5.70 6.74
N LEU A 331 -23.88 5.29 6.29
CA LEU A 331 -23.75 4.12 5.39
C LEU A 331 -23.91 2.82 6.18
N ILE A 332 -23.76 2.89 7.50
CA ILE A 332 -24.05 1.85 8.48
C ILE A 332 -24.76 2.56 9.63
N GLU A 333 -25.90 2.04 10.07
CA GLU A 333 -26.61 2.59 11.22
C GLU A 333 -26.01 2.03 12.52
N PRO A 334 -25.72 2.89 13.53
CA PRO A 334 -25.36 2.42 14.86
C PRO A 334 -26.48 1.55 15.46
N THR A 335 -26.08 0.45 16.12
CA THR A 335 -27.01 -0.41 16.86
C THR A 335 -27.32 0.18 18.25
N SER A 336 -26.37 0.95 18.81
CA SER A 336 -26.57 1.76 20.02
C SER A 336 -25.55 2.90 20.05
N GLY A 337 -25.74 3.83 20.99
CA GLY A 337 -24.97 5.08 21.04
C GLY A 337 -25.49 6.12 20.05
N SER A 338 -24.74 7.19 19.84
CA SER A 338 -25.15 8.26 18.93
C SER A 338 -23.95 8.88 18.20
N VAL A 339 -24.21 9.34 16.98
CA VAL A 339 -23.25 10.11 16.18
C VAL A 339 -23.84 11.47 15.88
N SER A 340 -23.07 12.53 16.12
CA SER A 340 -23.47 13.92 15.81
C SER A 340 -22.44 14.60 14.91
N VAL A 341 -22.94 15.40 13.97
CA VAL A 341 -22.14 16.20 13.02
C VAL A 341 -22.54 17.66 13.17
N ASP A 342 -21.57 18.54 13.47
CA ASP A 342 -21.79 19.94 13.79
C ASP A 342 -22.83 20.13 14.91
N GLY A 343 -22.75 19.28 15.93
CA GLY A 343 -23.66 19.27 17.08
C GLY A 343 -25.06 18.70 16.82
N ALA A 344 -25.41 18.33 15.58
CA ALA A 344 -26.70 17.76 15.23
C ALA A 344 -26.63 16.24 15.04
N PRO A 345 -27.56 15.45 15.64
CA PRO A 345 -27.60 13.99 15.49
C PRO A 345 -27.74 13.57 14.03
N THR A 346 -26.97 12.56 13.62
CA THR A 346 -27.01 12.05 12.24
C THR A 346 -28.30 11.31 11.91
N GLU A 347 -29.00 10.79 12.90
CA GLU A 347 -30.30 10.10 12.75
C GLU A 347 -31.35 10.95 12.00
N ASN A 348 -31.27 12.27 12.15
CA ASN A 348 -32.17 13.23 11.52
C ASN A 348 -31.67 13.75 10.16
N ARG A 349 -30.57 13.19 9.63
CA ARG A 349 -29.95 13.61 8.37
C ARG A 349 -29.95 12.47 7.36
N THR A 350 -30.11 12.79 6.10
CA THR A 350 -29.92 11.83 5.01
C THR A 350 -28.44 11.67 4.68
N VAL A 351 -28.10 10.57 3.98
CA VAL A 351 -26.74 10.39 3.43
C VAL A 351 -26.36 11.57 2.50
N ALA A 352 -27.33 12.11 1.76
CA ALA A 352 -27.17 13.27 0.89
C ALA A 352 -26.81 14.55 1.67
N ASP A 353 -27.40 14.77 2.85
CA ASP A 353 -27.08 15.91 3.71
C ASP A 353 -25.66 15.78 4.27
N LEU A 354 -25.27 14.57 4.67
CA LEU A 354 -23.94 14.28 5.19
C LEU A 354 -22.86 14.37 4.10
N ALA A 355 -23.18 14.03 2.84
CA ALA A 355 -22.28 14.16 1.70
C ALA A 355 -21.93 15.63 1.35
N ARG A 356 -22.70 16.62 1.84
CA ARG A 356 -22.34 18.05 1.75
C ARG A 356 -21.30 18.46 2.80
N VAL A 357 -21.15 17.68 3.88
CA VAL A 357 -20.16 17.94 4.94
C VAL A 357 -18.91 17.11 4.71
N PHE A 358 -19.08 15.85 4.34
CA PHE A 358 -18.01 14.87 4.18
C PHE A 358 -17.85 14.43 2.72
N GLY A 359 -16.68 14.68 2.14
CA GLY A 359 -16.25 13.99 0.93
C GLY A 359 -15.57 12.69 1.32
N TYR A 360 -16.06 11.54 0.86
CA TYR A 360 -15.47 10.23 1.16
C TYR A 360 -14.77 9.67 -0.08
N VAL A 361 -13.51 9.28 0.08
CA VAL A 361 -12.71 8.65 -0.98
C VAL A 361 -12.36 7.23 -0.54
N PHE A 362 -12.85 6.24 -1.30
CA PHE A 362 -12.62 4.82 -1.03
C PHE A 362 -11.17 4.40 -1.30
N GLN A 363 -10.73 3.33 -0.66
CA GLN A 363 -9.40 2.73 -0.81
C GLN A 363 -9.06 2.46 -2.28
N SER A 364 -10.00 1.86 -3.03
CA SER A 364 -9.84 1.60 -4.46
C SER A 364 -10.66 2.59 -5.28
N PRO A 365 -10.04 3.40 -6.16
CA PRO A 365 -10.75 4.32 -7.04
C PRO A 365 -11.81 3.63 -7.90
N SER A 366 -11.58 2.38 -8.31
CA SER A 366 -12.51 1.62 -9.15
C SER A 366 -13.88 1.40 -8.50
N GLN A 367 -13.99 1.52 -7.17
CA GLN A 367 -15.27 1.45 -6.46
C GLN A 367 -16.11 2.73 -6.59
N MET A 368 -15.49 3.82 -7.04
CA MET A 368 -16.15 5.11 -7.24
C MET A 368 -16.41 5.43 -8.71
N LEU A 369 -15.67 4.78 -9.64
CA LEU A 369 -15.63 5.13 -11.05
C LEU A 369 -16.50 4.18 -11.87
N PHE A 370 -17.71 4.61 -12.23
CA PHE A 370 -18.70 3.80 -12.95
C PHE A 370 -19.27 4.47 -14.21
N ALA A 371 -19.10 5.79 -14.36
CA ALA A 371 -19.62 6.52 -15.52
C ALA A 371 -18.79 6.28 -16.78
N ARG A 372 -19.33 6.66 -17.94
CA ARG A 372 -18.66 6.49 -19.23
C ARG A 372 -17.58 7.52 -19.49
N THR A 373 -17.73 8.72 -18.90
CA THR A 373 -16.78 9.82 -19.06
C THR A 373 -16.50 10.49 -17.70
N VAL A 374 -15.35 11.14 -17.60
CA VAL A 374 -14.98 11.93 -16.42
C VAL A 374 -16.01 13.04 -16.15
N ARG A 375 -16.57 13.65 -17.21
CA ARG A 375 -17.65 14.66 -17.11
C ARG A 375 -18.87 14.09 -16.41
N GLU A 376 -19.34 12.93 -16.86
CA GLU A 376 -20.51 12.27 -16.25
C GLU A 376 -20.24 11.91 -14.79
N GLU A 377 -19.04 11.44 -14.48
CA GLU A 377 -18.62 11.09 -13.13
C GLU A 377 -18.70 12.30 -12.18
N LEU A 378 -18.12 13.43 -12.61
CA LEU A 378 -18.10 14.66 -11.81
C LEU A 378 -19.47 15.33 -11.66
N THR A 379 -20.38 15.13 -12.61
CA THR A 379 -21.73 15.70 -12.54
C THR A 379 -22.74 14.82 -11.80
N TYR A 380 -22.42 13.56 -11.56
CA TYR A 380 -23.34 12.60 -10.94
C TYR A 380 -23.77 13.03 -9.53
N GLY A 381 -22.82 13.35 -8.66
CA GLY A 381 -23.09 13.83 -7.30
C GLY A 381 -23.88 15.14 -7.28
N PRO A 382 -23.40 16.22 -7.92
CA PRO A 382 -24.11 17.49 -8.02
C PRO A 382 -25.54 17.35 -8.52
N ARG A 383 -25.79 16.56 -9.57
CA ARG A 383 -27.13 16.30 -10.10
C ARG A 383 -28.05 15.66 -9.06
N ASN A 384 -27.55 14.62 -8.34
CA ASN A 384 -28.34 13.91 -7.33
C ASN A 384 -28.66 14.79 -6.12
N LEU A 385 -27.81 15.76 -5.81
CA LEU A 385 -28.05 16.75 -4.76
C LEU A 385 -28.88 17.97 -5.21
N GLY A 386 -29.37 17.97 -6.46
CA GLY A 386 -30.19 19.05 -7.01
C GLY A 386 -29.45 20.36 -7.23
N ILE A 387 -28.12 20.31 -7.43
CA ILE A 387 -27.32 21.49 -7.80
C ILE A 387 -27.68 21.90 -9.22
N ASP A 388 -27.85 23.21 -9.46
CA ASP A 388 -28.24 23.73 -10.76
C ASP A 388 -27.22 23.29 -11.85
N PRO A 389 -27.68 22.72 -12.98
CA PRO A 389 -26.79 22.39 -14.11
C PRO A 389 -25.95 23.55 -14.62
N ALA A 390 -26.38 24.81 -14.44
CA ALA A 390 -25.60 25.99 -14.78
C ALA A 390 -24.28 26.08 -13.98
N ASP A 391 -24.27 25.58 -12.75
CA ASP A 391 -23.09 25.60 -11.86
C ASP A 391 -22.13 24.43 -12.11
N HIS A 392 -22.55 23.39 -12.85
CA HIS A 392 -21.76 22.18 -13.05
C HIS A 392 -20.42 22.43 -13.73
N ALA A 393 -20.37 23.35 -14.69
CA ALA A 393 -19.12 23.67 -15.40
C ALA A 393 -18.06 24.27 -14.47
N GLU A 394 -18.48 25.18 -13.57
CA GLU A 394 -17.60 25.78 -12.57
C GLU A 394 -17.12 24.74 -11.55
N LEU A 395 -18.05 23.92 -11.03
CA LEU A 395 -17.72 22.85 -10.06
C LEU A 395 -16.72 21.85 -10.63
N ILE A 396 -16.87 21.45 -11.89
CA ILE A 396 -15.96 20.54 -12.58
C ILE A 396 -14.59 21.17 -12.74
N ALA A 397 -14.53 22.42 -13.23
CA ALA A 397 -13.26 23.12 -13.44
C ALA A 397 -12.49 23.33 -12.13
N ASP A 398 -13.19 23.78 -11.07
CA ASP A 398 -12.62 23.96 -9.74
C ASP A 398 -12.11 22.63 -9.17
N SER A 399 -12.92 21.56 -9.21
CA SER A 399 -12.55 20.25 -8.69
C SER A 399 -11.33 19.65 -9.40
N LEU A 400 -11.28 19.73 -10.72
CA LEU A 400 -10.13 19.23 -11.50
C LEU A 400 -8.89 20.10 -11.29
N GLY A 401 -9.05 21.43 -11.16
CA GLY A 401 -7.95 22.34 -10.85
C GLY A 401 -7.30 22.04 -9.52
N ARG A 402 -8.10 21.81 -8.47
CA ARG A 402 -7.61 21.48 -7.12
C ARG A 402 -6.81 20.19 -7.03
N VAL A 403 -7.05 19.24 -7.92
CA VAL A 403 -6.34 17.95 -7.95
C VAL A 403 -5.28 17.86 -9.07
N GLY A 404 -5.07 18.96 -9.83
CA GLY A 404 -4.07 19.01 -10.89
C GLY A 404 -4.39 18.10 -12.09
N LEU A 405 -5.68 18.01 -12.46
CA LEU A 405 -6.15 17.28 -13.64
C LEU A 405 -6.73 18.20 -14.72
N ALA A 406 -6.81 19.51 -14.47
CA ALA A 406 -7.44 20.45 -15.40
C ALA A 406 -6.68 20.58 -16.74
N ASP A 407 -5.35 20.44 -16.71
CA ASP A 407 -4.48 20.61 -17.89
C ASP A 407 -4.30 19.32 -18.71
N GLU A 408 -4.92 18.21 -18.28
CA GLU A 408 -4.85 16.94 -19.02
C GLU A 408 -5.70 17.01 -20.30
N GLU A 409 -5.10 16.68 -21.43
CA GLU A 409 -5.74 16.75 -22.73
C GLU A 409 -7.02 15.91 -22.80
N ASN A 410 -8.14 16.53 -23.18
CA ASN A 410 -9.45 15.91 -23.34
C ASN A 410 -9.94 15.11 -22.12
N ILE A 411 -9.49 15.48 -20.91
CA ILE A 411 -9.77 14.72 -19.68
C ILE A 411 -11.26 14.44 -19.48
N LEU A 412 -12.13 15.40 -19.78
CA LEU A 412 -13.57 15.30 -19.53
C LEU A 412 -14.28 14.24 -20.38
N GLU A 413 -13.77 13.98 -21.59
CA GLU A 413 -14.36 13.01 -22.52
C GLU A 413 -13.72 11.61 -22.42
N ARG A 414 -12.66 11.47 -21.62
CA ARG A 414 -12.01 10.18 -21.38
C ARG A 414 -12.86 9.30 -20.47
N ALA A 415 -12.81 8.00 -20.72
CA ALA A 415 -13.38 7.02 -19.81
C ALA A 415 -12.50 6.93 -18.53
N PRO A 416 -13.07 7.03 -17.31
CA PRO A 416 -12.31 6.99 -16.06
C PRO A 416 -11.36 5.79 -15.95
N GLN A 417 -11.77 4.63 -16.45
CA GLN A 417 -11.01 3.38 -16.43
C GLN A 417 -9.76 3.40 -17.33
N THR A 418 -9.65 4.36 -18.26
CA THR A 418 -8.48 4.53 -19.13
C THR A 418 -7.39 5.40 -18.51
N LEU A 419 -7.69 6.05 -17.41
CA LEU A 419 -6.75 6.87 -16.65
C LEU A 419 -5.72 5.99 -15.92
N SER A 420 -4.52 6.53 -15.68
CA SER A 420 -3.56 5.88 -14.80
C SER A 420 -4.10 5.79 -13.37
N PHE A 421 -3.60 4.86 -12.57
CA PHE A 421 -4.06 4.68 -11.19
C PHE A 421 -3.96 5.98 -10.36
N GLY A 422 -2.86 6.73 -10.51
CA GLY A 422 -2.70 8.03 -9.86
C GLY A 422 -3.70 9.09 -10.35
N GLN A 423 -4.03 9.11 -11.66
CA GLN A 423 -5.08 9.97 -12.19
C GLN A 423 -6.47 9.55 -11.69
N GLN A 424 -6.75 8.24 -11.60
CA GLN A 424 -8.00 7.73 -11.02
C GLN A 424 -8.16 8.14 -9.55
N LYS A 425 -7.11 8.07 -8.74
CA LYS A 425 -7.14 8.55 -7.35
C LYS A 425 -7.41 10.05 -7.26
N ARG A 426 -6.75 10.85 -8.09
CA ARG A 426 -7.01 12.30 -8.15
C ARG A 426 -8.43 12.60 -8.62
N LEU A 427 -8.94 11.84 -9.59
CA LEU A 427 -10.33 11.95 -10.03
C LEU A 427 -11.32 11.61 -8.90
N ALA A 428 -11.07 10.55 -8.13
CA ALA A 428 -11.90 10.19 -6.97
C ALA A 428 -11.99 11.33 -5.93
N ILE A 429 -10.87 12.04 -5.70
CA ILE A 429 -10.91 13.25 -4.87
C ILE A 429 -11.72 14.36 -5.55
N ALA A 430 -11.51 14.60 -6.85
CA ALA A 430 -12.26 15.63 -7.57
C ALA A 430 -13.78 15.41 -7.51
N ILE A 431 -14.22 14.13 -7.59
CA ILE A 431 -15.63 13.75 -7.43
C ILE A 431 -16.14 14.14 -6.03
N ALA A 432 -15.37 13.84 -4.98
CA ALA A 432 -15.73 14.23 -3.62
C ALA A 432 -15.76 15.76 -3.46
N LEU A 433 -14.78 16.48 -4.03
CA LEU A 433 -14.67 17.95 -3.96
C LEU A 433 -15.76 18.68 -4.78
N ALA A 434 -16.33 18.03 -5.80
CA ALA A 434 -17.42 18.61 -6.58
C ALA A 434 -18.67 18.93 -5.75
N LEU A 435 -18.79 18.35 -4.55
CA LEU A 435 -19.84 18.65 -3.58
C LEU A 435 -19.45 19.75 -2.58
N ARG A 436 -18.25 20.34 -2.73
CA ARG A 436 -17.68 21.37 -1.83
C ARG A 436 -17.73 20.99 -0.34
N PRO A 437 -17.28 19.77 0.04
CA PRO A 437 -17.31 19.34 1.43
C PRO A 437 -16.33 20.15 2.27
N GLN A 438 -16.63 20.29 3.57
CA GLN A 438 -15.71 20.92 4.53
C GLN A 438 -14.66 19.95 5.05
N THR A 439 -14.97 18.65 5.05
CA THR A 439 -14.08 17.59 5.55
C THR A 439 -13.90 16.51 4.49
N LEU A 440 -12.66 16.12 4.25
CA LEU A 440 -12.34 15.00 3.37
C LEU A 440 -11.94 13.77 4.19
N ILE A 441 -12.61 12.65 3.94
CA ILE A 441 -12.30 11.35 4.53
C ILE A 441 -11.62 10.49 3.46
N LEU A 442 -10.41 10.01 3.76
CA LEU A 442 -9.61 9.17 2.87
C LEU A 442 -9.45 7.78 3.48
N ASP A 443 -9.90 6.76 2.79
CA ASP A 443 -9.70 5.37 3.22
C ASP A 443 -8.45 4.81 2.54
N GLU A 444 -7.41 4.48 3.31
CA GLU A 444 -6.11 3.95 2.88
C GLU A 444 -5.48 4.75 1.71
N PRO A 445 -5.16 6.04 1.89
CA PRO A 445 -4.70 6.90 0.80
C PRO A 445 -3.39 6.45 0.15
N SER A 446 -2.51 5.75 0.85
CA SER A 446 -1.23 5.22 0.33
C SER A 446 -1.36 3.88 -0.38
N ALA A 447 -2.48 3.16 -0.23
CA ALA A 447 -2.64 1.82 -0.80
C ALA A 447 -2.43 1.80 -2.32
N GLY A 448 -1.60 0.85 -2.79
CA GLY A 448 -1.29 0.67 -4.22
C GLY A 448 -0.48 1.81 -4.85
N GLN A 449 0.14 2.67 -4.06
CA GLN A 449 1.04 3.73 -4.54
C GLN A 449 2.47 3.49 -4.09
N ASP A 450 3.43 3.91 -4.92
CA ASP A 450 4.81 3.99 -4.48
C ASP A 450 5.02 5.14 -3.48
N HIS A 451 6.17 5.13 -2.80
CA HIS A 451 6.50 6.07 -1.75
C HIS A 451 6.40 7.55 -2.19
N ARG A 452 6.92 7.87 -3.39
CA ARG A 452 6.88 9.22 -3.97
C ARG A 452 5.46 9.67 -4.22
N SER A 453 4.66 8.81 -4.84
CA SER A 453 3.26 9.09 -5.18
C SER A 453 2.40 9.29 -3.94
N ALA A 454 2.54 8.44 -2.92
CA ALA A 454 1.81 8.54 -1.66
C ALA A 454 2.14 9.84 -0.90
N LYS A 455 3.43 10.19 -0.79
CA LYS A 455 3.86 11.47 -0.20
C LYS A 455 3.32 12.68 -0.96
N GLY A 456 3.47 12.68 -2.29
CA GLY A 456 2.97 13.76 -3.15
C GLY A 456 1.45 13.91 -3.04
N PHE A 457 0.72 12.80 -2.99
CA PHE A 457 -0.72 12.77 -2.82
C PHE A 457 -1.16 13.44 -1.51
N MET A 458 -0.62 13.02 -0.37
CA MET A 458 -1.00 13.60 0.93
C MET A 458 -0.62 15.08 1.05
N ARG A 459 0.50 15.49 0.47
CA ARG A 459 0.89 16.91 0.39
C ARG A 459 -0.13 17.72 -0.40
N SER A 460 -0.53 17.21 -1.58
CA SER A 460 -1.54 17.87 -2.42
C SER A 460 -2.87 18.00 -1.68
N VAL A 461 -3.35 16.94 -1.02
CA VAL A 461 -4.60 16.97 -0.26
C VAL A 461 -4.57 18.01 0.85
N ARG A 462 -3.45 18.12 1.58
CA ARG A 462 -3.32 19.12 2.67
C ARG A 462 -3.29 20.58 2.18
N THR A 463 -3.02 20.81 0.92
CA THR A 463 -2.97 22.15 0.32
C THR A 463 -4.23 22.53 -0.44
N ILE A 464 -5.27 21.65 -0.48
CA ILE A 464 -6.55 21.93 -1.16
C ILE A 464 -7.22 23.15 -0.51
N PRO A 465 -7.44 24.26 -1.26
CA PRO A 465 -8.11 25.43 -0.72
C PRO A 465 -9.56 25.15 -0.31
N GLY A 466 -10.00 25.75 0.79
CA GLY A 466 -11.38 25.61 1.28
C GLY A 466 -11.73 24.28 1.96
N LEU A 467 -10.77 23.35 2.06
CA LEU A 467 -10.92 22.15 2.85
C LEU A 467 -10.49 22.45 4.29
N GLU A 468 -11.40 22.24 5.26
CA GLU A 468 -11.13 22.55 6.66
C GLU A 468 -10.43 21.38 7.36
N SER A 469 -10.97 20.18 7.26
CA SER A 469 -10.48 19.00 7.97
C SER A 469 -10.16 17.85 7.02
N ILE A 470 -9.19 17.03 7.42
CA ILE A 470 -8.82 15.81 6.71
C ILE A 470 -8.79 14.65 7.70
N TYR A 471 -9.62 13.65 7.47
CA TYR A 471 -9.59 12.40 8.24
C TYR A 471 -9.11 11.29 7.32
N PHE A 472 -8.15 10.47 7.77
CA PHE A 472 -7.68 9.37 6.95
C PHE A 472 -7.46 8.11 7.76
N VAL A 473 -7.92 7.00 7.19
CA VAL A 473 -7.68 5.65 7.70
C VAL A 473 -6.40 5.14 7.09
N THR A 474 -5.49 4.61 7.89
CA THR A 474 -4.29 3.99 7.36
C THR A 474 -3.70 2.95 8.33
N HIS A 475 -2.91 2.04 7.79
CA HIS A 475 -1.98 1.19 8.51
C HIS A 475 -0.53 1.67 8.36
N ASP A 476 -0.28 2.68 7.52
CA ASP A 476 1.04 3.28 7.32
C ASP A 476 1.35 4.27 8.46
N VAL A 477 2.19 3.82 9.39
CA VAL A 477 2.60 4.58 10.56
C VAL A 477 3.34 5.87 10.18
N ASP A 478 4.23 5.82 9.17
CA ASP A 478 5.02 6.99 8.76
C ASP A 478 4.14 8.06 8.12
N LEU A 479 3.10 7.64 7.40
CA LEU A 479 2.12 8.57 6.84
C LEU A 479 1.34 9.29 7.95
N ALA A 480 0.89 8.55 8.97
CA ALA A 480 0.19 9.12 10.11
C ALA A 480 1.10 10.06 10.92
N LEU A 481 2.33 9.64 11.20
CA LEU A 481 3.34 10.45 11.91
C LEU A 481 3.60 11.81 11.27
N THR A 482 3.75 11.81 9.94
CA THR A 482 4.20 12.99 9.20
C THR A 482 3.07 13.92 8.82
N HIS A 483 1.84 13.41 8.70
CA HIS A 483 0.72 14.18 8.17
C HIS A 483 -0.40 14.44 9.18
N ALA A 484 -0.56 13.65 10.26
CA ALA A 484 -1.62 13.86 11.22
C ALA A 484 -1.25 14.90 12.30
N ASP A 485 -2.26 15.64 12.75
CA ASP A 485 -2.19 16.47 13.96
C ASP A 485 -2.61 15.66 15.19
N ARG A 486 -3.46 14.62 14.98
CA ARG A 486 -4.00 13.72 15.99
C ARG A 486 -4.14 12.30 15.45
N ILE A 487 -3.92 11.31 16.29
CA ILE A 487 -4.08 9.90 15.95
C ILE A 487 -5.13 9.28 16.87
N LEU A 488 -6.09 8.57 16.26
CA LEU A 488 -6.95 7.61 16.93
C LEU A 488 -6.40 6.22 16.68
N LEU A 489 -5.94 5.54 17.73
CA LEU A 489 -5.42 4.18 17.62
C LEU A 489 -6.55 3.19 17.90
N PHE A 490 -6.86 2.37 16.89
CA PHE A 490 -7.94 1.38 16.93
C PHE A 490 -7.45 -0.03 17.16
N ARG A 491 -8.15 -0.77 18.02
CA ARG A 491 -8.01 -2.21 18.19
C ARG A 491 -9.35 -2.83 18.56
N ASP A 492 -9.70 -3.93 17.92
CA ASP A 492 -10.89 -4.73 18.26
C ASP A 492 -12.17 -3.88 18.45
N GLY A 493 -12.43 -2.98 17.49
CA GLY A 493 -13.60 -2.11 17.50
C GLY A 493 -13.60 -0.97 18.54
N ARG A 494 -12.46 -0.71 19.20
CA ARG A 494 -12.33 0.30 20.26
C ARG A 494 -11.18 1.26 19.98
N ILE A 495 -11.29 2.49 20.47
CA ILE A 495 -10.18 3.43 20.54
C ILE A 495 -9.37 3.09 21.80
N VAL A 496 -8.10 2.72 21.60
CA VAL A 496 -7.17 2.38 22.71
C VAL A 496 -6.23 3.52 23.07
N ALA A 497 -6.06 4.47 22.15
CA ALA A 497 -5.36 5.74 22.41
C ALA A 497 -5.86 6.83 21.48
N ASP A 498 -5.80 8.08 21.96
CA ASP A 498 -6.25 9.27 21.28
C ASP A 498 -5.37 10.46 21.69
N GLY A 499 -4.83 11.17 20.73
CA GLY A 499 -3.99 12.34 20.99
C GLY A 499 -3.00 12.67 19.87
N PRO A 500 -2.11 13.63 20.13
CA PRO A 500 -1.03 13.97 19.22
C PRO A 500 -0.16 12.74 18.87
N PRO A 501 0.39 12.64 17.66
CA PRO A 501 1.17 11.49 17.21
C PRO A 501 2.22 11.04 18.22
N ARG A 502 2.93 11.98 18.83
CA ARG A 502 3.97 11.67 19.80
C ARG A 502 3.43 10.95 21.03
N LEU A 503 2.34 11.47 21.62
CA LEU A 503 1.74 10.87 22.83
C LEU A 503 1.20 9.46 22.58
N VAL A 504 0.60 9.24 21.40
CA VAL A 504 0.01 7.96 21.03
C VAL A 504 1.09 6.93 20.72
N LEU A 505 2.23 7.39 20.18
CA LEU A 505 3.26 6.52 19.60
C LEU A 505 4.55 6.41 20.46
N GLU A 506 4.57 6.94 21.69
CA GLU A 506 5.69 6.76 22.65
C GLU A 506 5.70 5.40 23.36
N ASP A 507 4.56 4.72 23.41
CA ASP A 507 4.38 3.46 24.16
C ASP A 507 4.54 2.24 23.22
N GLU A 508 5.71 1.61 23.24
CA GLU A 508 6.03 0.43 22.42
C GLU A 508 5.14 -0.77 22.73
N ASP A 509 4.76 -1.00 24.00
CA ASP A 509 3.90 -2.12 24.39
C ASP A 509 2.50 -1.98 23.73
N ARG A 510 2.01 -0.76 23.64
CA ARG A 510 0.74 -0.45 22.99
C ARG A 510 0.74 -0.78 21.49
N TRP A 511 1.86 -0.65 20.82
CA TRP A 511 2.00 -0.95 19.39
C TRP A 511 1.96 -2.42 19.10
N ILE A 512 2.73 -3.20 19.89
CA ILE A 512 2.71 -4.65 19.80
C ILE A 512 1.28 -5.15 20.03
N GLN A 513 0.59 -4.58 21.02
CA GLN A 513 -0.82 -4.91 21.29
C GLN A 513 -1.75 -4.55 20.13
N CYS A 514 -1.46 -3.50 19.36
CA CYS A 514 -2.24 -3.08 18.20
C CYS A 514 -1.75 -3.67 16.88
N ASN A 515 -0.90 -4.71 16.91
CA ASN A 515 -0.30 -5.31 15.72
C ASN A 515 0.39 -4.29 14.80
N LEU A 516 0.83 -3.15 15.36
CA LEU A 516 1.65 -2.17 14.67
C LEU A 516 3.11 -2.49 14.90
N ARG A 517 3.94 -2.22 13.90
CA ARG A 517 5.40 -2.34 14.01
C ARG A 517 6.03 -0.97 13.93
N PRO A 518 6.98 -0.66 14.82
CA PRO A 518 7.74 0.57 14.75
C PRO A 518 8.61 0.59 13.49
N THR A 519 8.46 1.64 12.68
CA THR A 519 9.37 1.90 11.56
C THR A 519 10.69 2.47 12.06
N SER A 520 11.75 2.38 11.24
CA SER A 520 13.05 2.98 11.57
C SER A 520 12.96 4.50 11.74
N LEU A 521 12.15 5.17 10.90
CA LEU A 521 11.88 6.61 11.02
C LEU A 521 11.26 6.98 12.36
N MET A 522 10.33 6.18 12.80
CA MET A 522 9.67 6.45 14.05
C MET A 522 10.57 6.27 15.25
N ARG A 523 11.34 5.16 15.33
CA ARG A 523 12.33 4.96 16.37
C ARG A 523 13.33 6.13 16.42
N ALA A 524 13.78 6.59 15.25
CA ALA A 524 14.68 7.74 15.16
C ALA A 524 14.05 9.03 15.68
N ASN A 525 12.78 9.29 15.35
CA ASN A 525 12.06 10.46 15.88
C ASN A 525 11.83 10.38 17.40
N ALA A 526 11.48 9.19 17.92
CA ALA A 526 11.26 8.99 19.35
C ALA A 526 12.55 9.20 20.17
N GLN A 527 13.68 8.64 19.69
CA GLN A 527 14.97 8.71 20.38
C GLN A 527 15.64 10.09 20.31
N ARG A 528 15.46 10.83 19.22
CA ARG A 528 16.25 12.03 18.89
C ARG A 528 15.43 13.31 18.75
N GLY A 529 14.13 13.24 18.92
CA GLY A 529 13.23 14.41 18.92
C GLY A 529 13.21 15.13 20.27
N ALA A 530 13.19 16.47 20.27
CA ALA A 530 12.97 17.23 21.50
C ALA A 530 11.57 16.93 22.09
N PRO A 531 11.40 16.85 23.41
CA PRO A 531 10.09 16.69 24.03
C PRO A 531 9.10 17.74 23.50
N GLY A 532 7.89 17.31 23.09
CA GLY A 532 6.86 18.20 22.55
C GLY A 532 7.04 18.62 21.08
N SER A 533 8.16 18.26 20.40
CA SER A 533 8.33 18.55 18.98
C SER A 533 7.49 17.63 18.10
N ARG A 534 7.02 18.12 16.93
CA ARG A 534 6.41 17.28 15.90
C ARG A 534 7.39 16.23 15.38
N PHE A 535 6.88 15.09 14.98
CA PHE A 535 7.64 14.14 14.19
C PHE A 535 8.03 14.75 12.83
N LEU A 536 9.27 14.48 12.41
CA LEU A 536 9.80 14.97 11.15
C LEU A 536 9.78 13.86 10.11
N ALA A 537 9.56 14.23 8.84
CA ALA A 537 9.79 13.35 7.71
C ALA A 537 11.26 12.90 7.67
N ALA A 538 11.52 11.74 7.05
CA ALA A 538 12.83 11.09 7.08
C ALA A 538 13.96 12.00 6.61
N GLU A 539 13.77 12.69 5.48
CA GLU A 539 14.77 13.58 4.89
C GLU A 539 15.04 14.81 5.77
N SER A 540 13.98 15.34 6.39
CA SER A 540 14.08 16.51 7.29
C SER A 540 14.79 16.14 8.59
N LEU A 541 14.46 14.99 9.19
CA LEU A 541 15.12 14.49 10.40
C LEU A 541 16.60 14.16 10.11
N ALA A 542 16.87 13.44 9.03
CA ALA A 542 18.23 13.05 8.64
C ALA A 542 19.15 14.26 8.45
N ARG A 543 18.67 15.30 7.76
CA ARG A 543 19.46 16.54 7.58
C ARG A 543 19.67 17.31 8.89
N ARG A 544 18.67 17.34 9.77
CA ARG A 544 18.82 17.96 11.09
C ARG A 544 19.91 17.26 11.90
N LEU A 545 19.91 15.92 11.91
CA LEU A 545 20.89 15.12 12.63
C LEU A 545 22.29 15.21 12.00
N ALA A 546 22.37 15.19 10.68
CA ALA A 546 23.65 15.35 9.97
C ALA A 546 24.34 16.69 10.26
N ARG A 547 23.57 17.75 10.55
CA ARG A 547 24.11 19.06 10.95
C ARG A 547 24.51 19.14 12.42
N SER A 548 23.88 18.34 13.28
CA SER A 548 24.11 18.36 14.74
C SER A 548 25.29 17.49 15.18
N GLU A 549 25.63 16.48 14.38
CA GLU A 549 26.76 15.56 14.61
C GLU A 549 27.70 15.63 13.40
N PRO A 550 28.67 16.55 13.36
CA PRO A 550 29.69 16.54 12.32
C PRO A 550 30.47 15.21 12.38
N LEU A 551 30.81 14.66 11.23
CA LEU A 551 31.64 13.47 11.08
C LEU A 551 32.88 13.60 11.98
N THR A 552 32.96 12.82 13.05
CA THR A 552 34.24 12.53 13.67
C THR A 552 35.05 11.78 12.62
N GLU A 553 36.04 12.44 12.05
CA GLU A 553 37.02 11.80 11.18
C GLU A 553 37.53 10.55 11.91
N MET A 554 37.26 9.39 11.35
CA MET A 554 38.01 8.20 11.72
C MET A 554 39.45 8.45 11.24
N GLU A 555 40.27 9.08 12.10
CA GLU A 555 41.71 9.12 11.94
C GLU A 555 42.18 7.68 11.78
N GLY A 556 42.66 7.39 10.59
CA GLY A 556 43.35 6.17 10.31
C GLY A 556 44.54 6.02 11.27
N SER A 557 44.50 5.00 12.08
CA SER A 557 45.69 4.52 12.79
C SER A 557 46.67 3.98 11.73
N ASP A 558 47.43 4.90 11.17
CA ASP A 558 48.64 4.56 10.39
C ASP A 558 49.68 4.05 11.38
N GLY A 559 49.68 2.75 11.58
CA GLY A 559 50.68 2.03 12.37
C GLY A 559 52.00 1.98 11.62
N ARG A 560 52.73 3.08 11.61
CA ARG A 560 54.19 3.02 11.47
C ARG A 560 54.73 2.76 12.88
N ASP A 561 55.33 1.59 13.05
CA ASP A 561 56.66 1.52 13.64
C ASP A 561 57.20 0.08 13.68
N ARG A 562 58.38 -0.06 13.02
CA ARG A 562 59.53 -0.95 13.21
C ARG A 562 59.36 -2.45 13.05
#